data_e756b4d59a1ac1bc229440c072aac3e0
#
_entry.id   e756b4d59a1ac1bc229440c072aac3e0
#
_cell.length_a   1.000
_cell.length_b   1.000
_cell.length_c   1.000
_cell.angle_alpha   90.00
_cell.angle_beta   90.00
_cell.angle_gamma   90.00
#
_symmetry.space_group_name_H-M   'P 1'
#
loop_
_entity.id
_entity.type
_entity.pdbx_description
1 polymer ?
#
loop_
_entity_poly.entity_id
_entity_poly.type
_entity_poly.pdbx_seq_one_letter_code
_entity_poly.pdbx_strand_id
1 'polypeptide(L)'
;MKIGIIGAGAAGMVAAINVANENNEVFILEHTSKIGSKIRISGNGKCNLTNESVSKEKYNNQDFADVVLNEFSVNDTKQFFYNCGLMLKDKNGYYYPMSEQAASVIDVLQSELYKRNVKLITDFHITRMHRKDDKFIIKGNNKEIIADKLIIATGGKSAAKTGSDGSGYSYAKMFGHNIIEQV
;
A
#
# COMPACT_ATOMS: atom_id res chain seq x y z
N MET A 1 10.19 -12.86 -11.84
CA MET A 1 9.93 -13.32 -10.45
C MET A 1 8.45 -13.23 -10.14
N LYS A 2 7.95 -14.04 -9.19
CA LYS A 2 6.59 -13.93 -8.68
C LYS A 2 6.59 -13.14 -7.37
N ILE A 3 5.93 -11.98 -7.34
CA ILE A 3 5.93 -11.05 -6.21
C ILE A 3 4.52 -10.97 -5.64
N GLY A 4 4.39 -11.33 -4.35
CA GLY A 4 3.15 -11.24 -3.60
C GLY A 4 3.12 -9.99 -2.74
N ILE A 5 1.97 -9.30 -2.71
CA ILE A 5 1.74 -8.12 -1.88
C ILE A 5 0.50 -8.37 -1.04
N ILE A 6 0.61 -8.19 0.27
CA ILE A 6 -0.52 -8.35 1.19
C ILE A 6 -1.08 -6.99 1.54
N GLY A 7 -2.31 -6.74 1.14
CA GLY A 7 -3.05 -5.50 1.35
C GLY A 7 -3.11 -4.61 0.11
N ALA A 8 -4.32 -4.24 -0.30
CA ALA A 8 -4.63 -3.33 -1.41
C ALA A 8 -4.93 -1.90 -0.92
N GLY A 9 -4.21 -1.43 0.09
CA GLY A 9 -4.16 -0.04 0.52
C GLY A 9 -3.23 0.81 -0.35
N ALA A 10 -3.00 2.07 0.01
CA ALA A 10 -2.12 2.98 -0.72
C ALA A 10 -0.72 2.38 -0.93
N ALA A 11 -0.08 1.92 0.14
CA ALA A 11 1.27 1.35 0.09
C ALA A 11 1.35 0.10 -0.81
N GLY A 12 0.37 -0.82 -0.69
CA GLY A 12 0.37 -2.05 -1.49
C GLY A 12 0.12 -1.79 -2.97
N MET A 13 -0.79 -0.90 -3.32
CA MET A 13 -1.03 -0.54 -4.73
C MET A 13 0.17 0.17 -5.35
N VAL A 14 0.77 1.14 -4.66
CA VAL A 14 1.97 1.85 -5.13
C VAL A 14 3.15 0.88 -5.24
N ALA A 15 3.36 -0.01 -4.28
CA ALA A 15 4.40 -1.03 -4.35
C ALA A 15 4.21 -1.93 -5.59
N ALA A 16 2.98 -2.40 -5.83
CA ALA A 16 2.66 -3.23 -6.99
C ALA A 16 2.96 -2.52 -8.31
N ILE A 17 2.56 -1.26 -8.44
CA ILE A 17 2.81 -0.42 -9.63
C ILE A 17 4.31 -0.31 -9.91
N ASN A 18 5.14 -0.14 -8.86
CA ASN A 18 6.58 0.06 -9.02
C ASN A 18 7.35 -1.24 -9.30
N VAL A 19 6.90 -2.40 -8.79
CA VAL A 19 7.60 -3.67 -9.02
C VAL A 19 7.09 -4.42 -10.25
N ALA A 20 5.95 -4.01 -10.81
CA ALA A 20 5.38 -4.65 -12.00
C ALA A 20 6.16 -4.25 -13.26
N ASN A 21 6.69 -5.24 -13.94
CA ASN A 21 7.36 -5.14 -15.24
C ASN A 21 7.26 -6.48 -15.99
N GLU A 22 7.79 -6.55 -17.19
CA GLU A 22 7.74 -7.75 -18.05
C GLU A 22 8.37 -9.02 -17.43
N ASN A 23 9.30 -8.84 -16.47
CA ASN A 23 10.01 -9.94 -15.80
C ASN A 23 9.35 -10.39 -14.49
N ASN A 24 8.31 -9.69 -14.04
CA ASN A 24 7.66 -9.94 -12.75
C ASN A 24 6.17 -10.26 -12.91
N GLU A 25 5.75 -11.40 -12.39
CA GLU A 25 4.35 -11.69 -12.13
C GLU A 25 3.99 -11.11 -10.76
N VAL A 26 3.14 -10.08 -10.73
CA VAL A 26 2.77 -9.40 -9.49
C VAL A 26 1.31 -9.69 -9.15
N PHE A 27 1.04 -9.98 -7.88
CA PHE A 27 -0.32 -10.13 -7.36
C PHE A 27 -0.49 -9.45 -6.01
N ILE A 28 -1.69 -8.94 -5.77
CA ILE A 28 -2.11 -8.37 -4.49
C ILE A 28 -3.17 -9.26 -3.87
N LEU A 29 -3.01 -9.60 -2.60
CA LEU A 29 -4.01 -10.30 -1.78
C LEU A 29 -4.64 -9.29 -0.82
N GLU A 30 -5.95 -9.10 -0.94
CA GLU A 30 -6.73 -8.20 -0.10
C GLU A 30 -7.82 -8.99 0.63
N HIS A 31 -7.94 -8.80 1.95
CA HIS A 31 -8.90 -9.56 2.75
C HIS A 31 -10.32 -9.02 2.67
N THR A 32 -10.49 -7.77 2.27
CA THR A 32 -11.82 -7.16 2.04
C THR A 32 -12.23 -7.26 0.57
N SER A 33 -13.51 -7.07 0.31
CA SER A 33 -14.05 -7.01 -1.06
C SER A 33 -13.71 -5.71 -1.81
N LYS A 34 -13.18 -4.69 -1.11
CA LYS A 34 -12.94 -3.35 -1.66
C LYS A 34 -11.51 -2.91 -1.41
N ILE A 35 -10.82 -2.48 -2.47
CA ILE A 35 -9.49 -1.89 -2.37
C ILE A 35 -9.55 -0.43 -1.90
N GLY A 36 -8.46 0.06 -1.32
CA GLY A 36 -8.30 1.47 -1.00
C GLY A 36 -9.25 2.00 0.09
N SER A 37 -9.78 1.13 0.95
CA SER A 37 -10.82 1.52 1.94
C SER A 37 -10.39 2.69 2.83
N LYS A 38 -9.11 2.74 3.26
CA LYS A 38 -8.58 3.87 4.04
C LYS A 38 -8.39 5.12 3.18
N ILE A 39 -8.00 5.00 1.92
CA ILE A 39 -7.93 6.13 0.98
C ILE A 39 -9.30 6.79 0.88
N ARG A 40 -10.35 5.99 0.70
CA ARG A 40 -11.73 6.45 0.51
C ARG A 40 -12.24 7.38 1.60
N ILE A 41 -11.83 7.18 2.85
CA ILE A 41 -12.25 8.01 3.99
C ILE A 41 -11.24 9.09 4.37
N SER A 42 -10.04 9.06 3.80
CA SER A 42 -8.98 10.03 4.14
C SER A 42 -9.35 11.44 3.66
N GLY A 43 -8.86 12.47 4.35
CA GLY A 43 -9.15 13.86 4.01
C GLY A 43 -10.65 14.17 3.92
N ASN A 44 -11.46 13.57 4.77
CA ASN A 44 -12.93 13.69 4.76
C ASN A 44 -13.54 13.30 3.40
N GLY A 45 -13.08 12.18 2.83
CA GLY A 45 -13.52 11.68 1.53
C GLY A 45 -12.87 12.34 0.31
N LYS A 46 -11.96 13.30 0.52
CA LYS A 46 -11.26 14.03 -0.55
C LYS A 46 -9.87 13.48 -0.87
N CYS A 47 -9.29 12.68 0.01
CA CYS A 47 -7.93 12.15 -0.04
C CYS A 47 -6.85 13.25 -0.09
N ASN A 48 -6.42 13.74 1.07
CA ASN A 48 -5.19 14.54 1.15
C ASN A 48 -3.99 13.64 0.83
N LEU A 49 -3.35 13.86 -0.32
CA LEU A 49 -2.26 13.03 -0.82
C LEU A 49 -0.93 13.39 -0.17
N THR A 50 -0.64 14.69 -0.07
CA THR A 50 0.59 15.20 0.50
C THR A 50 0.42 16.68 0.87
N ASN A 51 1.50 17.30 1.40
CA ASN A 51 1.49 18.67 1.87
C ASN A 51 2.89 19.29 1.71
N GLU A 52 2.99 20.53 1.27
CA GLU A 52 4.25 21.25 1.05
C GLU A 52 5.11 21.36 2.33
N SER A 53 4.47 21.41 3.51
CA SER A 53 5.19 21.56 4.78
C SER A 53 5.59 20.21 5.40
N VAL A 54 5.57 19.12 4.66
CA VAL A 54 6.09 17.83 5.16
C VAL A 54 7.58 17.96 5.38
N SER A 55 8.00 17.67 6.62
CA SER A 55 9.41 17.68 7.03
C SER A 55 9.61 16.72 8.19
N LYS A 56 10.86 16.31 8.44
CA LYS A 56 11.18 15.32 9.48
C LYS A 56 10.72 15.71 10.88
N GLU A 57 10.67 17.00 11.19
CA GLU A 57 10.25 17.54 12.49
C GLU A 57 8.78 17.25 12.82
N LYS A 58 7.99 16.82 11.81
CA LYS A 58 6.59 16.41 11.97
C LYS A 58 6.42 14.96 12.40
N TYR A 59 7.51 14.21 12.55
CA TYR A 59 7.49 12.78 12.86
C TYR A 59 8.16 12.47 14.19
N ASN A 60 7.69 11.43 14.87
CA ASN A 60 8.25 10.99 16.16
C ASN A 60 9.67 10.46 16.03
N ASN A 61 10.00 9.82 14.89
CA ASN A 61 11.35 9.36 14.54
C ASN A 61 11.88 10.20 13.38
N GLN A 62 12.55 11.30 13.72
CA GLN A 62 13.01 12.28 12.75
C GLN A 62 14.09 11.73 11.82
N ASP A 63 15.03 10.94 12.34
CA ASP A 63 16.13 10.38 11.54
C ASP A 63 15.60 9.40 10.49
N PHE A 64 14.66 8.54 10.87
CA PHE A 64 14.02 7.64 9.92
C PHE A 64 13.17 8.39 8.89
N ALA A 65 12.43 9.40 9.33
CA ALA A 65 11.62 10.24 8.44
C ALA A 65 12.48 10.99 7.44
N ASP A 66 13.65 11.50 7.85
CA ASP A 66 14.61 12.21 7.00
C ASP A 66 15.10 11.30 5.86
N VAL A 67 15.49 10.07 6.16
CA VAL A 67 15.89 9.09 5.14
C VAL A 67 14.77 8.87 4.12
N VAL A 68 13.55 8.64 4.57
CA VAL A 68 12.41 8.36 3.67
C VAL A 68 12.06 9.59 2.82
N LEU A 69 12.03 10.79 3.40
CA LEU A 69 11.67 12.01 2.69
C LEU A 69 12.74 12.48 1.70
N ASN A 70 14.01 12.17 1.96
CA ASN A 70 15.10 12.41 1.01
C ASN A 70 15.07 11.43 -0.17
N GLU A 71 14.66 10.17 0.05
CA GLU A 71 14.52 9.17 -1.03
C GLU A 71 13.23 9.38 -1.86
N PHE A 72 12.16 9.88 -1.24
CA PHE A 72 10.88 10.11 -1.92
C PHE A 72 10.19 11.36 -1.37
N SER A 73 10.38 12.46 -2.06
CA SER A 73 9.93 13.79 -1.63
C SER A 73 8.45 14.05 -1.91
N VAL A 74 7.96 15.22 -1.45
CA VAL A 74 6.63 15.75 -1.82
C VAL A 74 6.50 15.91 -3.34
N ASN A 75 7.57 16.35 -4.02
CA ASN A 75 7.55 16.51 -5.47
C ASN A 75 7.49 15.16 -6.18
N ASP A 76 8.20 14.15 -5.69
CA ASP A 76 8.11 12.79 -6.24
C ASP A 76 6.70 12.22 -6.07
N THR A 77 6.06 12.48 -4.94
CA THR A 77 4.66 12.10 -4.71
C THR A 77 3.73 12.76 -5.74
N LYS A 78 3.87 14.07 -5.96
CA LYS A 78 3.08 14.80 -6.98
C LYS A 78 3.31 14.22 -8.36
N GLN A 79 4.59 14.03 -8.74
CA GLN A 79 4.97 13.50 -10.04
C GLN A 79 4.45 12.07 -10.27
N PHE A 80 4.51 11.22 -9.25
CA PHE A 80 3.95 9.87 -9.32
C PHE A 80 2.47 9.91 -9.72
N PHE A 81 1.66 10.73 -9.03
CA PHE A 81 0.24 10.83 -9.33
C PHE A 81 -0.05 11.49 -10.69
N TYR A 82 0.74 12.48 -11.10
CA TYR A 82 0.65 13.04 -12.47
C TYR A 82 0.93 11.98 -13.53
N ASN A 83 1.95 11.14 -13.32
CA ASN A 83 2.29 10.05 -14.24
C ASN A 83 1.18 8.99 -14.29
N CYS A 84 0.42 8.81 -13.22
CA CYS A 84 -0.78 7.96 -13.20
C CYS A 84 -2.00 8.65 -13.87
N GLY A 85 -1.87 9.91 -14.32
CA GLY A 85 -2.98 10.67 -14.93
C GLY A 85 -3.89 11.39 -13.92
N LEU A 86 -3.48 11.54 -12.67
CA LEU A 86 -4.24 12.25 -11.65
C LEU A 86 -3.83 13.73 -11.61
N MET A 87 -4.74 14.62 -11.96
CA MET A 87 -4.56 16.06 -11.77
C MET A 87 -4.74 16.43 -10.31
N LEU A 88 -3.81 17.23 -9.77
CA LEU A 88 -3.82 17.65 -8.37
C LEU A 88 -4.25 19.12 -8.22
N LYS A 89 -4.86 19.41 -7.08
CA LYS A 89 -5.27 20.73 -6.64
C LYS A 89 -4.57 21.08 -5.34
N ASP A 90 -3.91 22.22 -5.32
CA ASP A 90 -3.37 22.82 -4.11
C ASP A 90 -4.47 23.59 -3.36
N LYS A 91 -4.53 23.36 -2.04
CA LYS A 91 -5.34 24.10 -1.08
C LYS A 91 -4.46 24.49 0.11
N ASN A 92 -3.86 25.65 0.05
CA ASN A 92 -2.99 26.16 1.12
C ASN A 92 -1.84 25.19 1.49
N GLY A 93 -1.19 24.63 0.48
CA GLY A 93 -0.11 23.67 0.62
C GLY A 93 -0.55 22.21 0.80
N TYR A 94 -1.85 21.93 0.89
CA TYR A 94 -2.40 20.57 0.92
C TYR A 94 -2.83 20.13 -0.47
N TYR A 95 -2.36 18.96 -0.91
CA TYR A 95 -2.66 18.44 -2.25
C TYR A 95 -3.76 17.39 -2.24
N TYR A 96 -4.76 17.63 -3.06
CA TYR A 96 -5.92 16.76 -3.27
C TYR A 96 -6.05 16.41 -4.76
N PRO A 97 -6.77 15.34 -5.13
CA PRO A 97 -7.18 15.18 -6.52
C PRO A 97 -8.04 16.38 -6.96
N MET A 98 -7.94 16.80 -8.22
CA MET A 98 -8.69 17.94 -8.77
C MET A 98 -10.21 17.78 -8.57
N SER A 99 -10.71 16.54 -8.62
CA SER A 99 -12.11 16.19 -8.37
C SER A 99 -12.56 16.39 -6.92
N GLU A 100 -11.61 16.54 -5.99
CA GLU A 100 -11.83 16.51 -4.53
C GLU A 100 -12.58 15.23 -4.05
N GLN A 101 -12.39 14.12 -4.77
CA GLN A 101 -12.97 12.83 -4.45
C GLN A 101 -11.89 11.76 -4.29
N ALA A 102 -11.84 11.11 -3.14
CA ALA A 102 -10.89 10.03 -2.87
C ALA A 102 -11.05 8.84 -3.86
N ALA A 103 -12.24 8.67 -4.44
CA ALA A 103 -12.49 7.66 -5.46
C ALA A 103 -11.56 7.83 -6.67
N SER A 104 -11.33 9.07 -7.14
CA SER A 104 -10.44 9.31 -8.29
C SER A 104 -9.00 8.82 -8.05
N VAL A 105 -8.51 8.88 -6.81
CA VAL A 105 -7.19 8.33 -6.44
C VAL A 105 -7.19 6.81 -6.56
N ILE A 106 -8.24 6.15 -6.09
CA ILE A 106 -8.37 4.70 -6.18
C ILE A 106 -8.48 4.25 -7.64
N ASP A 107 -9.28 4.95 -8.43
CA ASP A 107 -9.52 4.64 -9.84
C ASP A 107 -8.24 4.72 -10.68
N VAL A 108 -7.43 5.76 -10.48
CA VAL A 108 -6.15 5.87 -11.22
C VAL A 108 -5.15 4.80 -10.78
N LEU A 109 -5.04 4.50 -9.48
CA LEU A 109 -4.18 3.43 -8.99
C LEU A 109 -4.63 2.07 -9.52
N GLN A 110 -5.93 1.79 -9.51
CA GLN A 110 -6.50 0.55 -10.06
C GLN A 110 -6.26 0.43 -11.57
N SER A 111 -6.42 1.52 -12.31
CA SER A 111 -6.10 1.58 -13.74
C SER A 111 -4.63 1.24 -14.01
N GLU A 112 -3.71 1.78 -13.21
CA GLU A 112 -2.28 1.49 -13.33
C GLU A 112 -1.95 0.02 -13.00
N LEU A 113 -2.60 -0.58 -12.01
CA LEU A 113 -2.48 -2.01 -11.72
C LEU A 113 -2.94 -2.86 -12.92
N TYR A 114 -4.07 -2.49 -13.51
CA TYR A 114 -4.61 -3.18 -14.69
C TYR A 114 -3.67 -3.09 -15.90
N LYS A 115 -3.19 -1.89 -16.24
CA LYS A 115 -2.23 -1.66 -17.35
C LYS A 115 -0.95 -2.49 -17.21
N ARG A 116 -0.54 -2.77 -15.97
CA ARG A 116 0.66 -3.56 -15.66
C ARG A 116 0.38 -5.04 -15.42
N ASN A 117 -0.82 -5.51 -15.72
CA ASN A 117 -1.24 -6.90 -15.53
C ASN A 117 -1.07 -7.41 -14.09
N VAL A 118 -1.19 -6.53 -13.08
CA VAL A 118 -1.17 -6.94 -11.68
C VAL A 118 -2.45 -7.70 -11.35
N LYS A 119 -2.32 -8.90 -10.80
CA LYS A 119 -3.46 -9.72 -10.38
C LYS A 119 -3.97 -9.25 -9.02
N LEU A 120 -5.19 -8.74 -8.97
CA LEU A 120 -5.85 -8.34 -7.73
C LEU A 120 -6.81 -9.44 -7.27
N ILE A 121 -6.59 -9.95 -6.07
CA ILE A 121 -7.39 -11.03 -5.46
C ILE A 121 -7.98 -10.47 -4.15
N THR A 122 -9.24 -10.13 -4.19
CA THR A 122 -10.02 -9.65 -3.03
C THR A 122 -10.69 -10.81 -2.29
N ASP A 123 -11.23 -10.51 -1.10
CA ASP A 123 -11.85 -11.50 -0.20
C ASP A 123 -10.93 -12.68 0.12
N PHE A 124 -9.61 -12.45 0.15
CA PHE A 124 -8.62 -13.49 0.41
C PHE A 124 -8.16 -13.45 1.87
N HIS A 125 -8.69 -14.37 2.66
CA HIS A 125 -8.37 -14.48 4.08
C HIS A 125 -7.18 -15.41 4.29
N ILE A 126 -6.04 -14.82 4.65
CA ILE A 126 -4.80 -15.56 4.93
C ILE A 126 -4.94 -16.27 6.28
N THR A 127 -4.73 -17.58 6.27
CA THR A 127 -4.76 -18.41 7.48
C THR A 127 -3.36 -18.79 7.98
N ARG A 128 -2.39 -18.91 7.06
CA ARG A 128 -1.01 -19.25 7.39
C ARG A 128 -0.05 -18.77 6.32
N MET A 129 1.13 -18.33 6.73
CA MET A 129 2.28 -18.10 5.86
C MET A 129 3.53 -18.74 6.44
N HIS A 130 4.41 -19.22 5.57
CA HIS A 130 5.73 -19.73 5.95
C HIS A 130 6.69 -19.66 4.77
N ARG A 131 7.99 -19.79 5.04
CA ARG A 131 9.04 -19.89 4.03
C ARG A 131 9.45 -21.34 3.87
N LYS A 132 9.57 -21.79 2.62
CA LYS A 132 10.08 -23.11 2.26
C LYS A 132 10.85 -22.99 0.95
N ASP A 133 12.05 -23.56 0.87
CA ASP A 133 12.90 -23.59 -0.33
C ASP A 133 13.02 -22.20 -1.00
N ASP A 134 13.32 -21.18 -0.19
CA ASP A 134 13.43 -19.77 -0.59
C ASP A 134 12.14 -19.14 -1.20
N LYS A 135 11.02 -19.82 -1.11
CA LYS A 135 9.71 -19.32 -1.52
C LYS A 135 8.84 -18.99 -0.30
N PHE A 136 7.93 -18.05 -0.50
CA PHE A 136 6.86 -17.72 0.45
C PHE A 136 5.61 -18.50 0.08
N ILE A 137 5.13 -19.30 1.01
CA ILE A 137 3.90 -20.10 0.85
C ILE A 137 2.80 -19.39 1.64
N ILE A 138 1.75 -18.99 0.94
CA ILE A 138 0.62 -18.23 1.50
C ILE A 138 -0.62 -19.10 1.37
N LYS A 139 -1.24 -19.46 2.50
CA LYS A 139 -2.48 -20.26 2.54
C LYS A 139 -3.66 -19.41 2.96
N GLY A 140 -4.76 -19.54 2.26
CA GLY A 140 -6.02 -18.85 2.54
C GLY A 140 -7.13 -19.33 1.63
N ASN A 141 -8.39 -19.24 2.04
CA ASN A 141 -9.57 -19.65 1.27
C ASN A 141 -9.42 -21.05 0.62
N ASN A 142 -8.84 -22.00 1.34
CA ASN A 142 -8.52 -23.37 0.84
C ASN A 142 -7.61 -23.39 -0.39
N LYS A 143 -6.84 -22.32 -0.63
CA LYS A 143 -5.87 -22.20 -1.73
C LYS A 143 -4.47 -21.99 -1.15
N GLU A 144 -3.48 -22.35 -1.95
CA GLU A 144 -2.08 -22.08 -1.67
C GLU A 144 -1.51 -21.24 -2.82
N ILE A 145 -0.86 -20.15 -2.47
CA ILE A 145 -0.20 -19.24 -3.41
C ILE A 145 1.28 -19.17 -3.05
N ILE A 146 2.14 -19.28 -4.05
CA ILE A 146 3.60 -19.27 -3.87
C ILE A 146 4.15 -17.97 -4.48
N ALA A 147 5.07 -17.33 -3.77
CA ALA A 147 5.80 -16.14 -4.23
C ALA A 147 7.31 -16.26 -4.00
N ASP A 148 8.10 -15.62 -4.86
CA ASP A 148 9.55 -15.49 -4.70
C ASP A 148 9.89 -14.39 -3.69
N LYS A 149 9.10 -13.32 -3.69
CA LYS A 149 9.20 -12.18 -2.78
C LYS A 149 7.84 -11.85 -2.21
N LEU A 150 7.83 -11.32 -0.99
CA LEU A 150 6.61 -10.93 -0.30
C LEU A 150 6.75 -9.53 0.29
N ILE A 151 5.76 -8.69 0.04
CA ILE A 151 5.63 -7.35 0.63
C ILE A 151 4.40 -7.35 1.54
N ILE A 152 4.57 -7.00 2.80
CA ILE A 152 3.47 -6.83 3.76
C ILE A 152 3.10 -5.36 3.81
N ALA A 153 1.93 -5.00 3.28
CA ALA A 153 1.43 -3.64 3.15
C ALA A 153 0.01 -3.47 3.74
N THR A 154 -0.28 -4.21 4.81
CA THR A 154 -1.62 -4.27 5.44
C THR A 154 -2.00 -3.02 6.23
N GLY A 155 -1.06 -2.10 6.43
CA GLY A 155 -1.23 -0.98 7.36
C GLY A 155 -1.08 -1.39 8.82
N GLY A 156 -1.32 -0.43 9.70
CA GLY A 156 -1.26 -0.64 11.15
C GLY A 156 -2.60 -1.07 11.77
N LYS A 157 -2.86 -0.63 13.03
CA LYS A 157 -4.06 -0.99 13.79
C LYS A 157 -4.99 0.21 14.06
N SER A 158 -4.71 1.35 13.47
CA SER A 158 -5.39 2.63 13.78
C SER A 158 -6.83 2.74 13.26
N ALA A 159 -7.26 1.90 12.33
CA ALA A 159 -8.57 1.98 11.70
C ALA A 159 -9.07 0.61 11.24
N ALA A 160 -9.37 -0.28 12.19
CA ALA A 160 -9.75 -1.67 11.92
C ALA A 160 -10.98 -1.78 10.97
N LYS A 161 -11.95 -0.87 11.07
CA LYS A 161 -13.13 -0.81 10.19
C LYS A 161 -12.78 -0.59 8.70
N THR A 162 -11.57 -0.14 8.40
CA THR A 162 -11.08 0.06 7.02
C THR A 162 -10.11 -1.03 6.56
N GLY A 163 -10.04 -2.13 7.30
CA GLY A 163 -9.14 -3.24 7.00
C GLY A 163 -7.76 -3.16 7.65
N SER A 164 -7.42 -2.06 8.37
CA SER A 164 -6.15 -1.95 9.13
C SER A 164 -6.32 -2.51 10.53
N ASP A 165 -6.38 -3.84 10.63
CA ASP A 165 -6.67 -4.59 11.86
C ASP A 165 -5.42 -5.03 12.64
N GLY A 166 -4.24 -4.74 12.10
CA GLY A 166 -2.95 -5.14 12.68
C GLY A 166 -2.50 -6.55 12.30
N SER A 167 -3.18 -7.23 11.39
CA SER A 167 -2.80 -8.57 10.92
C SER A 167 -1.37 -8.65 10.38
N GLY A 168 -0.87 -7.57 9.77
CA GLY A 168 0.51 -7.49 9.27
C GLY A 168 1.57 -7.71 10.33
N TYR A 169 1.32 -7.33 11.58
CA TYR A 169 2.25 -7.61 12.68
C TYR A 169 2.37 -9.09 12.96
N SER A 170 1.24 -9.81 12.93
CA SER A 170 1.24 -11.27 13.08
C SER A 170 1.96 -11.92 11.91
N TYR A 171 1.77 -11.43 10.70
CA TYR A 171 2.46 -11.92 9.52
C TYR A 171 3.98 -11.71 9.60
N ALA A 172 4.43 -10.53 10.01
CA ALA A 172 5.84 -10.25 10.19
C ALA A 172 6.49 -11.17 11.26
N LYS A 173 5.78 -11.42 12.38
CA LYS A 173 6.21 -12.37 13.42
C LYS A 173 6.39 -13.80 12.89
N MET A 174 5.56 -14.27 11.94
CA MET A 174 5.71 -15.58 11.31
C MET A 174 7.05 -15.74 10.56
N PHE A 175 7.68 -14.63 10.17
CA PHE A 175 8.99 -14.60 9.51
C PHE A 175 10.15 -14.19 10.44
N GLY A 176 9.91 -14.18 11.76
CA GLY A 176 10.95 -13.93 12.77
C GLY A 176 11.24 -12.45 13.06
N HIS A 177 10.41 -11.52 12.57
CA HIS A 177 10.56 -10.11 12.89
C HIS A 177 10.07 -9.80 14.31
N ASN A 178 10.83 -8.97 15.03
CA ASN A 178 10.40 -8.38 16.28
C ASN A 178 9.47 -7.20 15.99
N ILE A 179 8.35 -7.15 16.69
CA ILE A 179 7.39 -6.05 16.59
C ILE A 179 7.52 -5.19 17.84
N ILE A 180 7.89 -3.93 17.65
CA ILE A 180 7.91 -2.93 18.72
C ILE A 180 6.47 -2.63 19.10
N GLU A 181 6.20 -2.61 20.40
CA GLU A 181 4.87 -2.34 20.92
C GLU A 181 4.40 -0.95 20.50
N GLN A 182 3.16 -0.87 20.06
CA GLN A 182 2.56 0.37 19.58
C GLN A 182 1.99 1.14 20.78
N VAL A 183 2.29 2.42 20.84
CA VAL A 183 1.75 3.39 21.79
C VAL A 183 0.49 4.05 21.26
#